data_34c1685339def6e0b99ba75fd84de7b8
#
_entry.id   34c1685339def6e0b99ba75fd84de7b8
#
_cell.length_a   1.000
_cell.length_b   1.000
_cell.length_c   1.000
_cell.angle_alpha   90.00
_cell.angle_beta   90.00
_cell.angle_gamma   90.00
#
_symmetry.space_group_name_H-M   'P 1'
#
loop_
_entity.id
_entity.type
_entity.pdbx_description
1 polymer ?
#
loop_
_entity_poly.entity_id
_entity_poly.type
_entity_poly.pdbx_seq_one_letter_code
_entity_poly.pdbx_strand_id
1 'polypeptide(L)'
;IMMQNIAQSIVRNNPECYIMVLLIDERPEEVTEMQRTVRGEVIASTFDEPPTRHVQVAEMVIEKAKRLVEHKKNVVILLDSITRLARAYNSVMPPSGS
;
A
#
# COMPACT_ATOMS: atom_id res chain seq x y z
N ILE A 1 7.51 -11.63 10.78
CA ILE A 1 7.94 -11.66 9.38
C ILE A 1 7.94 -10.26 8.81
N MET A 2 9.04 -9.90 8.22
CA MET A 2 9.19 -8.59 7.59
C MET A 2 8.47 -8.57 6.24
N MET A 3 7.80 -7.46 5.96
CA MET A 3 7.10 -7.32 4.69
C MET A 3 8.05 -7.40 3.50
N GLN A 4 9.30 -6.94 3.67
CA GLN A 4 10.31 -7.06 2.61
C GLN A 4 10.52 -8.52 2.22
N ASN A 5 10.54 -9.42 3.20
CA ASN A 5 10.74 -10.84 2.93
C ASN A 5 9.59 -11.43 2.14
N ILE A 6 8.37 -11.01 2.47
CA ILE A 6 7.18 -11.45 1.74
C ILE A 6 7.24 -10.97 0.29
N ALA A 7 7.54 -9.69 0.10
CA ALA A 7 7.61 -9.11 -1.24
C ALA A 7 8.69 -9.78 -2.08
N GLN A 8 9.87 -9.99 -1.50
CA GLN A 8 10.97 -10.65 -2.21
C GLN A 8 10.62 -12.08 -2.58
N SER A 9 9.92 -12.79 -1.69
CA SER A 9 9.50 -14.14 -1.96
C SER A 9 8.53 -14.21 -3.13
N ILE A 10 7.59 -13.26 -3.18
CA ILE A 10 6.61 -13.20 -4.28
C ILE A 10 7.33 -12.92 -5.60
N VAL A 11 8.27 -11.98 -5.61
CA VAL A 11 9.03 -11.67 -6.82
C VAL A 11 9.77 -12.91 -7.32
N ARG A 12 10.39 -13.63 -6.39
CA ARG A 12 11.18 -14.81 -6.72
C ARG A 12 10.35 -15.93 -7.30
N ASN A 13 9.17 -16.15 -6.72
CA ASN A 13 8.30 -17.27 -7.11
C ASN A 13 7.34 -16.91 -8.22
N ASN A 14 7.03 -15.64 -8.39
CA ASN A 14 6.06 -15.16 -9.37
C ASN A 14 6.56 -13.89 -10.02
N PRO A 15 7.61 -13.99 -10.85
CA PRO A 15 8.23 -12.78 -11.43
C PRO A 15 7.31 -12.00 -12.37
N GLU A 16 6.23 -12.61 -12.81
CA GLU A 16 5.27 -11.94 -13.68
C GLU A 16 4.33 -11.01 -12.91
N CYS A 17 4.29 -11.12 -11.60
CA CYS A 17 3.38 -10.30 -10.79
C CYS A 17 3.91 -8.88 -10.62
N TYR A 18 3.00 -7.92 -10.69
CA TYR A 18 3.29 -6.53 -10.37
C TYR A 18 3.01 -6.31 -8.89
N ILE A 19 4.01 -5.90 -8.15
CA ILE A 19 3.89 -5.77 -6.69
C ILE A 19 3.78 -4.30 -6.32
N MET A 20 2.75 -3.97 -5.57
CA MET A 20 2.56 -2.65 -5.00
C MET A 20 2.56 -2.77 -3.49
N VAL A 21 3.37 -1.97 -2.83
CA VAL A 21 3.42 -1.93 -1.37
C VAL A 21 2.86 -0.59 -0.92
N LEU A 22 1.86 -0.64 -0.07
CA LEU A 22 1.23 0.56 0.48
C LEU A 22 1.52 0.63 1.96
N LEU A 23 2.22 1.70 2.34
CA LEU A 23 2.60 1.94 3.74
C LEU A 23 1.80 3.12 4.26
N ILE A 24 1.02 2.87 5.32
CA ILE A 24 0.16 3.90 5.91
C ILE A 24 0.63 4.19 7.33
N ASP A 25 0.90 5.46 7.60
CA ASP A 25 1.24 5.95 8.93
C ASP A 25 2.60 5.41 9.41
N GLU A 26 3.50 5.21 8.46
CA GLU A 26 4.86 4.75 8.77
C GLU A 26 5.83 5.90 8.84
N ARG A 27 7.02 5.61 9.35
CA ARG A 27 8.08 6.60 9.45
C ARG A 27 8.81 6.73 8.12
N PRO A 28 9.26 7.96 7.77
CA PRO A 28 9.95 8.15 6.49
C PRO A 28 11.15 7.22 6.28
N GLU A 29 11.91 6.94 7.34
CA GLU A 29 13.08 6.08 7.19
C GLU A 29 12.70 4.65 6.87
N GLU A 30 11.55 4.18 7.34
CA GLU A 30 11.06 2.85 7.01
C GLU A 30 10.57 2.79 5.57
N VAL A 31 9.96 3.88 5.10
CA VAL A 31 9.55 3.98 3.70
C VAL A 31 10.78 3.91 2.81
N THR A 32 11.83 4.65 3.14
CA THR A 32 13.07 4.65 2.37
C THR A 32 13.67 3.26 2.30
N GLU A 33 13.71 2.56 3.44
CA GLU A 33 14.26 1.22 3.50
C GLU A 33 13.48 0.27 2.61
N MET A 34 12.16 0.36 2.65
CA MET A 34 11.29 -0.48 1.84
C MET A 34 11.54 -0.22 0.35
N GLN A 35 11.67 1.05 -0.03
CA GLN A 35 11.93 1.41 -1.43
C GLN A 35 13.25 0.86 -1.93
N ARG A 36 14.23 0.74 -1.04
CA ARG A 36 15.55 0.22 -1.41
C ARG A 36 15.56 -1.29 -1.56
N THR A 37 14.73 -2.00 -0.80
CA THR A 37 14.83 -3.45 -0.68
C THR A 37 13.76 -4.20 -1.46
N VAL A 38 12.65 -3.57 -1.80
CA VAL A 38 11.54 -4.25 -2.47
C VAL A 38 11.59 -3.95 -3.96
N ARG A 39 11.50 -5.00 -4.75
CA ARG A 39 11.32 -4.87 -6.20
C ARG A 39 9.84 -4.74 -6.50
N GLY A 40 9.40 -3.52 -6.62
CA GLY A 40 8.02 -3.22 -6.84
C GLY A 40 7.79 -1.76 -6.61
N GLU A 41 6.54 -1.36 -6.67
CA GLU A 41 6.18 0.04 -6.45
C GLU A 41 5.82 0.22 -4.98
N VAL A 42 6.52 1.13 -4.31
CA VAL A 42 6.26 1.44 -2.91
C VAL A 42 5.60 2.80 -2.84
N ILE A 43 4.39 2.84 -2.32
CA ILE A 43 3.61 4.05 -2.14
C ILE A 43 3.40 4.23 -0.64
N ALA A 44 3.54 5.45 -0.15
CA ALA A 44 3.46 5.68 1.28
C ALA A 44 2.73 6.97 1.60
N SER A 45 2.05 6.94 2.74
CA SER A 45 1.55 8.13 3.39
C SER A 45 2.06 8.06 4.82
N THR A 46 2.98 8.95 5.18
CA THR A 46 3.73 8.85 6.42
C THR A 46 2.92 9.37 7.60
N PHE A 47 3.45 9.15 8.81
CA PHE A 47 2.71 9.41 10.05
C PHE A 47 2.38 10.89 10.26
N ASP A 48 3.15 11.79 9.63
CA ASP A 48 2.92 13.22 9.76
C ASP A 48 1.88 13.77 8.78
N GLU A 49 1.32 12.92 7.93
CA GLU A 49 0.28 13.32 6.99
C GLU A 49 -1.10 13.09 7.60
N PRO A 50 -2.10 13.89 7.21
CA PRO A 50 -3.43 13.74 7.78
C PRO A 50 -4.16 12.49 7.27
N PRO A 51 -5.22 12.05 7.99
CA PRO A 51 -5.98 10.87 7.54
C PRO A 51 -6.55 10.99 6.13
N THR A 52 -6.91 12.20 5.70
CA THR A 52 -7.40 12.40 4.34
C THR A 52 -6.37 11.98 3.31
N ARG A 53 -5.08 12.24 3.59
CA ARG A 53 -4.02 11.86 2.68
C ARG A 53 -3.85 10.33 2.65
N HIS A 54 -3.96 9.69 3.81
CA HIS A 54 -3.91 8.22 3.86
C HIS A 54 -4.97 7.60 2.96
N VAL A 55 -6.20 8.13 3.03
CA VAL A 55 -7.30 7.64 2.21
C VAL A 55 -7.04 7.90 0.72
N GLN A 56 -6.58 9.11 0.38
CA GLN A 56 -6.30 9.46 -1.00
C GLN A 56 -5.27 8.52 -1.62
N VAL A 57 -4.19 8.26 -0.88
CA VAL A 57 -3.12 7.40 -1.37
C VAL A 57 -3.63 5.98 -1.58
N ALA A 58 -4.43 5.47 -0.64
CA ALA A 58 -5.00 4.13 -0.77
C ALA A 58 -5.89 4.03 -2.02
N GLU A 59 -6.70 5.05 -2.27
CA GLU A 59 -7.58 5.04 -3.42
C GLU A 59 -6.80 5.13 -4.73
N MET A 60 -5.71 5.89 -4.74
CA MET A 60 -4.83 5.95 -5.90
C MET A 60 -4.23 4.58 -6.22
N VAL A 61 -3.80 3.86 -5.20
CA VAL A 61 -3.24 2.52 -5.38
C VAL A 61 -4.29 1.57 -5.95
N ILE A 62 -5.50 1.61 -5.42
CA ILE A 62 -6.59 0.75 -5.89
C ILE A 62 -6.91 1.06 -7.35
N GLU A 63 -6.98 2.34 -7.72
CA GLU A 63 -7.29 2.72 -9.10
C GLU A 63 -6.20 2.24 -10.05
N LYS A 64 -4.94 2.39 -9.65
CA LYS A 64 -3.85 1.90 -10.48
C LYS A 64 -3.89 0.40 -10.63
N ALA A 65 -4.18 -0.31 -9.55
CA ALA A 65 -4.27 -1.77 -9.59
C ALA A 65 -5.39 -2.21 -10.53
N LYS A 66 -6.53 -1.53 -10.49
CA LYS A 66 -7.64 -1.86 -11.39
C LYS A 66 -7.22 -1.72 -12.86
N ARG A 67 -6.53 -0.63 -13.19
CA ARG A 67 -6.08 -0.43 -14.57
C ARG A 67 -5.11 -1.52 -15.01
N LEU A 68 -4.21 -1.92 -14.13
CA LEU A 68 -3.27 -2.98 -14.45
C LEU A 68 -3.96 -4.31 -14.67
N VAL A 69 -4.96 -4.62 -13.86
CA VAL A 69 -5.75 -5.84 -14.02
C VAL A 69 -6.52 -5.82 -15.34
N GLU A 70 -7.06 -4.67 -15.73
CA GLU A 70 -7.73 -4.52 -17.00
C GLU A 70 -6.81 -4.81 -18.18
N HIS A 71 -5.51 -4.59 -18.00
CA HIS A 71 -4.49 -4.91 -18.99
C HIS A 71 -3.91 -6.30 -18.78
N LYS A 72 -4.61 -7.14 -18.04
CA LYS A 72 -4.27 -8.55 -17.81
C LYS A 72 -2.97 -8.73 -17.06
N LYS A 73 -2.62 -7.77 -16.21
CA LYS A 73 -1.49 -7.91 -15.30
C LYS A 73 -1.93 -8.56 -14.01
N ASN A 74 -1.06 -9.36 -13.44
CA ASN A 74 -1.28 -9.91 -12.11
C ASN A 74 -0.71 -8.95 -11.08
N VAL A 75 -1.56 -8.47 -10.18
CA VAL A 75 -1.18 -7.43 -9.23
C VAL A 75 -1.29 -7.98 -7.81
N VAL A 76 -0.25 -7.75 -7.02
CA VAL A 76 -0.26 -8.07 -5.59
C VAL A 76 -0.09 -6.77 -4.83
N ILE A 77 -1.00 -6.52 -3.90
CA ILE A 77 -0.93 -5.33 -3.05
C ILE A 77 -0.62 -5.78 -1.63
N LEU A 78 0.49 -5.28 -1.10
CA LEU A 78 0.87 -5.52 0.29
C LEU A 78 0.58 -4.26 1.08
N LEU A 79 -0.23 -4.36 2.10
CA LEU A 79 -0.68 -3.22 2.88
C LEU A 79 -0.19 -3.33 4.32
N ASP A 80 0.49 -2.31 4.77
CA ASP A 80 0.91 -2.19 6.16
C ASP A 80 0.60 -0.76 6.63
N SER A 81 -0.38 -0.52 7.44
CA SER A 81 -1.15 -1.53 8.17
C SER A 81 -2.63 -1.29 7.88
N ILE A 82 -3.39 -2.37 7.79
CA ILE A 82 -4.83 -2.26 7.49
C ILE A 82 -5.58 -1.57 8.63
N THR A 83 -5.15 -1.78 9.87
CA THR A 83 -5.77 -1.12 11.02
C THR A 83 -5.66 0.39 10.94
N ARG A 84 -4.49 0.88 10.56
CA ARG A 84 -4.27 2.33 10.45
C ARG A 84 -5.05 2.92 9.30
N LEU A 85 -5.15 2.19 8.20
CA LEU A 85 -5.96 2.65 7.08
C LEU A 85 -7.43 2.68 7.45
N ALA A 86 -7.92 1.66 8.16
CA ALA A 86 -9.31 1.63 8.61
C ALA A 86 -9.62 2.81 9.54
N ARG A 87 -8.69 3.14 10.42
CA ARG A 87 -8.85 4.31 11.28
C ARG A 87 -8.93 5.61 10.48
N ALA A 88 -8.11 5.70 9.44
CA ALA A 88 -8.13 6.89 8.58
C ALA A 88 -9.47 7.04 7.89
N TYR A 89 -10.01 5.95 7.37
CA TYR A 89 -11.33 5.98 6.76
C TYR A 89 -12.40 6.39 7.75
N ASN A 90 -12.35 5.87 8.97
CA ASN A 90 -13.32 6.23 10.00
C ASN A 90 -13.22 7.69 10.40
N SER A 91 -12.05 8.29 10.30
CA SER A 91 -11.85 9.71 10.59
C SER A 91 -12.41 10.61 9.50
N VAL A 92 -12.33 10.16 8.26
CA VAL A 92 -12.68 10.98 7.10
C VAL A 92 -14.14 10.81 6.71
N MET A 93 -14.67 9.60 6.79
CA MET A 93 -16.04 9.30 6.37
C MET A 93 -17.01 9.55 7.52
N PRO A 94 -18.21 10.10 7.22
CA PRO A 94 -19.21 10.22 8.27
C PRO A 94 -19.66 8.83 8.72
N PRO A 95 -20.08 8.69 9.99
CA PRO A 95 -20.55 7.41 10.48
C PRO A 95 -21.74 6.94 9.66
N SER A 96 -21.71 5.69 9.22
CA SER A 96 -22.82 5.15 8.45
C SER A 96 -24.01 4.85 9.37
N GLY A 97 -25.22 5.05 8.85
CA GLY A 97 -26.41 4.76 9.60
C GLY A 97 -26.77 5.78 10.67
N SER A 98 -26.01 6.83 10.76
CA SER A 98 -26.29 7.89 11.71
C SER A 98 -27.24 8.91 11.12
#